data_90c08d81aebbb3502f93a05ead22ca4c
#
_entry.id   90c08d81aebbb3502f93a05ead22ca4c
#
_cell.length_a   1.000
_cell.length_b   1.000
_cell.length_c   1.000
_cell.angle_alpha   90.00
_cell.angle_beta   90.00
_cell.angle_gamma   90.00
#
_symmetry.space_group_name_H-M   'P 1'
#
loop_
_entity.id
_entity.type
_entity.pdbx_description
1 polymer ?
#
loop_
_entity_poly.entity_id
_entity_poly.type
_entity_poly.pdbx_seq_one_letter_code
_entity_poly.pdbx_strand_id
1 'polypeptide(L)'
;HPALHTTVLLLALLVAGFWSGQGSLAAEETLAKPKADIRWIKNPSPPFHILDGHHVGYGICDVLVDKINARLSPLDTTIEVYPQSRINRLIEGTENLCFPCMIKRQDTDRFVYSKKTTVYPPLGIIMRKELLAELYPTPPETLSLTELLNNDSLIFGFAGARRFPDELQVAIDAHKDDGNVLALPGVLGPLRLLQQIDFERIHYTLDYPGVLRYFAIKEKNQSLTYMLTTEYGEQPVYGAIGCTNNAWGKRAIKAIDSVLDEVIADPEYRENQTMWLNTLPDNP
;
A
#
# COMPACT_ATOMS: atom_id res chain seq x y z
N HIS A 1 -48.45 -76.61 -1.27
CA HIS A 1 -48.06 -77.83 -0.61
C HIS A 1 -46.61 -77.81 -0.25
N PRO A 2 -46.25 -78.46 0.79
CA PRO A 2 -45.47 -77.90 1.92
C PRO A 2 -44.13 -78.66 2.11
N ALA A 3 -43.40 -78.26 3.09
CA ALA A 3 -42.61 -79.03 4.07
C ALA A 3 -41.35 -78.24 4.45
N LEU A 4 -41.29 -77.74 5.65
CA LEU A 4 -40.77 -78.32 6.88
C LEU A 4 -39.53 -79.21 6.76
N HIS A 5 -38.49 -78.77 7.45
CA HIS A 5 -37.65 -79.49 8.43
C HIS A 5 -36.53 -78.59 8.87
N THR A 6 -36.53 -78.08 10.02
CA THR A 6 -36.08 -78.61 11.33
C THR A 6 -34.58 -78.82 11.48
N THR A 7 -34.03 -78.03 12.41
CA THR A 7 -33.03 -78.35 13.45
C THR A 7 -31.56 -78.57 13.01
N VAL A 8 -30.63 -77.85 13.62
CA VAL A 8 -29.84 -78.25 14.78
C VAL A 8 -28.93 -77.16 15.28
N LEU A 9 -28.91 -76.91 16.55
CA LEU A 9 -28.03 -76.17 17.39
C LEU A 9 -26.56 -76.60 17.21
N LEU A 10 -25.66 -75.64 17.16
CA LEU A 10 -24.29 -75.81 17.69
C LEU A 10 -23.76 -74.49 18.20
N LEU A 11 -23.60 -74.46 19.53
CA LEU A 11 -22.85 -73.41 20.27
C LEU A 11 -21.38 -73.46 19.90
N ALA A 12 -20.84 -72.36 19.51
CA ALA A 12 -19.41 -72.13 19.56
C ALA A 12 -19.14 -70.74 20.16
N LEU A 13 -18.72 -70.77 21.41
CA LEU A 13 -18.11 -69.61 22.10
C LEU A 13 -16.77 -69.26 21.43
N LEU A 14 -16.67 -68.10 20.87
CA LEU A 14 -15.41 -67.48 20.51
C LEU A 14 -15.30 -66.13 21.20
N VAL A 15 -14.27 -66.08 22.03
CA VAL A 15 -13.78 -64.95 22.79
C VAL A 15 -13.33 -63.88 21.82
N ALA A 16 -14.07 -62.79 21.71
CA ALA A 16 -13.59 -61.60 20.98
C ALA A 16 -12.78 -60.74 21.92
N GLY A 17 -11.47 -60.76 21.70
CA GLY A 17 -10.53 -59.84 22.35
C GLY A 17 -10.86 -58.41 21.98
N PHE A 18 -11.18 -57.59 22.98
CA PHE A 18 -11.24 -56.14 22.90
C PHE A 18 -9.82 -55.61 22.63
N TRP A 19 -9.55 -55.25 21.41
CA TRP A 19 -8.40 -54.41 21.08
C TRP A 19 -8.84 -52.98 21.13
N SER A 20 -8.63 -52.37 22.30
CA SER A 20 -8.72 -50.91 22.49
C SER A 20 -7.55 -50.27 21.75
N GLY A 21 -7.75 -49.95 20.48
CA GLY A 21 -6.90 -49.04 19.74
C GLY A 21 -7.07 -47.63 20.28
N GLN A 22 -6.23 -47.25 21.23
CA GLN A 22 -6.04 -45.84 21.57
C GLN A 22 -5.39 -45.14 20.34
N GLY A 23 -6.22 -44.62 19.46
CA GLY A 23 -5.80 -43.63 18.49
C GLY A 23 -5.37 -42.38 19.25
N SER A 24 -4.05 -42.27 19.45
CA SER A 24 -3.44 -41.02 19.86
C SER A 24 -3.72 -39.99 18.73
N LEU A 25 -4.75 -39.15 18.95
CA LEU A 25 -4.85 -37.89 18.23
C LEU A 25 -3.63 -37.07 18.65
N ALA A 26 -2.54 -37.21 17.89
CA ALA A 26 -1.49 -36.21 17.91
C ALA A 26 -2.16 -34.90 17.47
N ALA A 27 -2.50 -34.06 18.46
CA ALA A 27 -2.81 -32.68 18.21
C ALA A 27 -1.58 -32.13 17.46
N GLU A 28 -1.75 -31.83 16.18
CA GLU A 28 -0.83 -31.06 15.40
C GLU A 28 -0.75 -29.69 16.07
N GLU A 29 0.20 -29.55 16.96
CA GLU A 29 0.55 -28.32 17.60
C GLU A 29 0.97 -27.41 16.47
N THR A 30 0.03 -26.60 15.99
CA THR A 30 0.31 -25.52 15.06
C THR A 30 1.33 -24.63 15.78
N LEU A 31 2.60 -24.85 15.49
CA LEU A 31 3.69 -24.01 15.98
C LEU A 31 3.32 -22.58 15.61
N ALA A 32 2.82 -21.84 16.59
CA ALA A 32 2.58 -20.43 16.42
C ALA A 32 3.90 -19.83 15.95
N LYS A 33 3.92 -19.28 14.72
CA LYS A 33 5.08 -18.58 14.19
C LYS A 33 5.64 -17.69 15.28
N PRO A 34 6.94 -17.75 15.57
CA PRO A 34 7.55 -16.88 16.57
C PRO A 34 7.14 -15.44 16.23
N LYS A 35 6.72 -14.72 17.26
CA LYS A 35 6.19 -13.36 17.11
C LYS A 35 7.36 -12.46 16.77
N ALA A 36 7.50 -12.10 15.50
CA ALA A 36 8.57 -11.24 15.02
C ALA A 36 8.68 -9.95 15.86
N ASP A 37 9.89 -9.49 16.09
CA ASP A 37 10.15 -8.23 16.81
C ASP A 37 9.61 -7.04 16.01
N ILE A 38 9.73 -7.08 14.67
CA ILE A 38 9.13 -6.12 13.75
C ILE A 38 8.43 -6.88 12.62
N ARG A 39 7.16 -6.57 12.41
CA ARG A 39 6.36 -7.12 11.32
C ARG A 39 6.01 -6.02 10.32
N TRP A 40 6.70 -6.02 9.21
CA TRP A 40 6.49 -5.06 8.13
C TRP A 40 5.35 -5.49 7.21
N ILE A 41 4.45 -4.55 6.93
CA ILE A 41 3.37 -4.74 5.97
C ILE A 41 3.55 -3.72 4.85
N LYS A 42 3.49 -4.18 3.60
CA LYS A 42 3.58 -3.33 2.43
C LYS A 42 2.58 -3.72 1.34
N ASN A 43 2.28 -2.79 0.46
CA ASN A 43 1.46 -3.00 -0.73
C ASN A 43 2.27 -2.73 -2.00
N PRO A 44 1.87 -3.27 -3.16
CA PRO A 44 2.42 -2.85 -4.43
C PRO A 44 2.09 -1.37 -4.69
N SER A 45 3.06 -0.50 -4.56
CA SER A 45 2.88 0.96 -4.71
C SER A 45 4.17 1.63 -5.19
N PRO A 46 4.61 1.36 -6.43
CA PRO A 46 5.80 2.00 -6.95
C PRO A 46 5.60 3.53 -7.07
N PRO A 47 6.64 4.33 -6.83
CA PRO A 47 8.03 3.97 -6.50
C PRO A 47 8.31 3.72 -5.01
N PHE A 48 7.28 3.65 -4.15
CA PHE A 48 7.48 3.44 -2.70
C PHE A 48 7.85 1.98 -2.41
N HIS A 49 7.07 1.04 -2.92
CA HIS A 49 7.34 -0.39 -2.91
C HIS A 49 7.27 -0.96 -4.32
N ILE A 50 8.41 -1.45 -4.81
CA ILE A 50 8.54 -2.01 -6.15
C ILE A 50 8.71 -3.53 -6.02
N LEU A 51 7.69 -4.27 -6.44
CA LEU A 51 7.61 -5.71 -6.25
C LEU A 51 7.93 -6.51 -7.51
N ASP A 52 8.05 -5.85 -8.66
CA ASP A 52 8.36 -6.48 -9.95
C ASP A 52 9.24 -5.60 -10.84
N GLY A 53 9.81 -6.20 -11.89
CA GLY A 53 10.58 -5.49 -12.90
C GLY A 53 12.02 -5.18 -12.50
N HIS A 54 12.67 -4.29 -13.26
CA HIS A 54 14.09 -3.98 -13.11
C HIS A 54 14.47 -3.36 -11.76
N HIS A 55 13.53 -2.70 -11.10
CA HIS A 55 13.76 -1.97 -9.86
C HIS A 55 13.15 -2.66 -8.65
N VAL A 56 12.86 -3.97 -8.76
CA VAL A 56 12.30 -4.75 -7.64
C VAL A 56 13.17 -4.61 -6.40
N GLY A 57 12.54 -4.30 -5.26
CA GLY A 57 13.24 -4.05 -3.99
C GLY A 57 13.99 -2.71 -3.91
N TYR A 58 13.94 -1.88 -4.96
CA TYR A 58 14.60 -0.57 -4.99
C TYR A 58 13.61 0.60 -4.89
N GLY A 59 12.44 0.35 -4.34
CA GLY A 59 11.49 1.41 -3.94
C GLY A 59 11.99 2.19 -2.73
N ILE A 60 11.51 3.42 -2.55
CA ILE A 60 11.93 4.31 -1.46
C ILE A 60 11.83 3.61 -0.11
N CYS A 61 10.71 2.94 0.14
CA CYS A 61 10.45 2.27 1.41
C CYS A 61 10.96 0.83 1.45
N ASP A 62 11.29 0.24 0.30
CA ASP A 62 12.02 -1.02 0.26
C ASP A 62 13.43 -0.81 0.79
N VAL A 63 14.15 0.17 0.25
CA VAL A 63 15.52 0.52 0.69
C VAL A 63 15.51 0.98 2.15
N LEU A 64 14.52 1.76 2.58
CA LEU A 64 14.36 2.16 3.98
C LEU A 64 14.30 0.95 4.92
N VAL A 65 13.43 -0.02 4.61
CA VAL A 65 13.24 -1.23 5.44
C VAL A 65 14.51 -2.07 5.45
N ASP A 66 15.17 -2.27 4.31
CA ASP A 66 16.39 -3.05 4.20
C ASP A 66 17.52 -2.44 5.04
N LYS A 67 17.70 -1.12 4.98
CA LYS A 67 18.69 -0.40 5.77
C LYS A 67 18.42 -0.44 7.26
N ILE A 68 17.15 -0.37 7.67
CA ILE A 68 16.74 -0.51 9.07
C ILE A 68 17.01 -1.93 9.55
N ASN A 69 16.55 -2.95 8.83
CA ASN A 69 16.71 -4.34 9.22
C ASN A 69 18.19 -4.72 9.37
N ALA A 70 19.04 -4.26 8.44
CA ALA A 70 20.48 -4.51 8.51
C ALA A 70 21.12 -3.94 9.79
N ARG A 71 20.65 -2.78 10.27
CA ARG A 71 21.19 -2.12 11.49
C ARG A 71 20.58 -2.65 12.78
N LEU A 72 19.38 -3.21 12.71
CA LEU A 72 18.69 -3.79 13.87
C LEU A 72 19.00 -5.27 14.10
N SER A 73 19.82 -5.91 13.25
CA SER A 73 20.27 -7.28 13.50
C SER A 73 20.87 -7.39 14.92
N PRO A 74 20.47 -8.37 15.77
CA PRO A 74 19.80 -9.63 15.42
C PRO A 74 18.28 -9.67 15.66
N LEU A 75 17.55 -8.55 15.63
CA LEU A 75 16.09 -8.58 15.77
C LEU A 75 15.46 -9.41 14.65
N ASP A 76 14.41 -10.17 15.00
CA ASP A 76 13.64 -10.92 14.02
C ASP A 76 12.65 -10.00 13.31
N THR A 77 12.72 -9.97 11.97
CA THR A 77 11.87 -9.13 11.14
C THR A 77 11.17 -9.95 10.07
N THR A 78 9.90 -9.64 9.81
CA THR A 78 9.12 -10.25 8.73
C THR A 78 8.57 -9.19 7.80
N ILE A 79 8.44 -9.51 6.51
CA ILE A 79 7.83 -8.63 5.49
C ILE A 79 6.68 -9.38 4.85
N GLU A 80 5.49 -8.78 4.89
CA GLU A 80 4.29 -9.32 4.28
C GLU A 80 3.70 -8.33 3.29
N VAL A 81 3.23 -8.85 2.15
CA VAL A 81 2.66 -8.03 1.07
C VAL A 81 1.17 -8.27 0.99
N TYR A 82 0.39 -7.20 1.05
CA TYR A 82 -1.05 -7.26 0.95
C TYR A 82 -1.62 -6.18 0.02
N PRO A 83 -2.79 -6.43 -0.60
CA PRO A 83 -3.55 -5.37 -1.27
C PRO A 83 -3.96 -4.26 -0.28
N GLN A 84 -4.07 -3.02 -0.77
CA GLN A 84 -4.42 -1.86 0.08
C GLN A 84 -5.73 -2.07 0.85
N SER A 85 -6.74 -2.70 0.25
CA SER A 85 -8.01 -2.99 0.93
C SER A 85 -7.87 -3.92 2.14
N ARG A 86 -6.91 -4.87 2.09
CA ARG A 86 -6.59 -5.72 3.24
C ARG A 86 -5.81 -4.95 4.30
N ILE A 87 -4.88 -4.10 3.87
CA ILE A 87 -4.12 -3.22 4.77
C ILE A 87 -5.07 -2.32 5.56
N ASN A 88 -6.05 -1.69 4.90
CA ASN A 88 -7.03 -0.84 5.56
C ASN A 88 -7.79 -1.60 6.65
N ARG A 89 -8.16 -2.87 6.41
CA ARG A 89 -8.81 -3.72 7.44
C ARG A 89 -7.86 -4.09 8.58
N LEU A 90 -6.59 -4.37 8.29
CA LEU A 90 -5.58 -4.65 9.31
C LEU A 90 -5.32 -3.45 10.22
N ILE A 91 -5.35 -2.25 9.65
CA ILE A 91 -5.21 -0.98 10.38
C ILE A 91 -6.36 -0.79 11.39
N GLU A 92 -7.56 -1.27 11.08
CA GLU A 92 -8.72 -1.21 11.97
C GLU A 92 -8.67 -2.24 13.09
N GLY A 93 -7.79 -3.25 12.96
CA GLY A 93 -7.61 -4.32 13.92
C GLY A 93 -6.62 -3.98 15.04
N THR A 94 -6.35 -4.99 15.88
CA THR A 94 -5.41 -4.91 17.01
C THR A 94 -4.10 -5.64 16.75
N GLU A 95 -3.85 -6.07 15.51
CA GLU A 95 -2.66 -6.84 15.16
C GLU A 95 -1.39 -6.00 15.28
N ASN A 96 -0.30 -6.66 15.67
CA ASN A 96 1.02 -6.05 15.72
C ASN A 96 1.57 -5.92 14.29
N LEU A 97 1.71 -4.71 13.79
CA LEU A 97 2.21 -4.44 12.44
C LEU A 97 2.82 -3.04 12.34
N CYS A 98 3.74 -2.89 11.40
CA CYS A 98 4.37 -1.63 11.03
C CYS A 98 4.25 -1.38 9.53
N PHE A 99 3.94 -0.14 9.16
CA PHE A 99 3.94 0.33 7.77
C PHE A 99 5.14 1.26 7.54
N PRO A 100 6.01 0.94 6.59
CA PRO A 100 7.23 1.73 6.38
C PRO A 100 6.98 3.07 5.69
N CYS A 101 5.91 3.20 4.93
CA CYS A 101 5.59 4.37 4.12
C CYS A 101 4.25 4.99 4.50
N MET A 102 4.12 5.48 5.72
CA MET A 102 2.93 6.23 6.12
C MET A 102 3.17 7.74 5.99
N ILE A 103 2.09 8.45 5.70
CA ILE A 103 2.04 9.88 5.93
C ILE A 103 1.73 10.09 7.42
N LYS A 104 2.57 10.86 8.11
CA LYS A 104 2.36 11.16 9.52
C LYS A 104 1.12 12.03 9.67
N ARG A 105 0.11 11.51 10.35
CA ARG A 105 -1.13 12.22 10.70
C ARG A 105 -1.14 12.56 12.18
N GLN A 106 -1.74 13.68 12.53
CA GLN A 106 -1.86 14.12 13.93
C GLN A 106 -3.18 13.67 14.58
N ASP A 107 -4.14 13.21 13.78
CA ASP A 107 -5.54 12.97 14.13
C ASP A 107 -5.89 11.51 14.41
N THR A 108 -4.88 10.64 14.56
CA THR A 108 -5.15 9.21 14.80
C THR A 108 -4.38 8.65 15.98
N ASP A 109 -5.10 8.02 16.89
CA ASP A 109 -4.54 7.25 18.01
C ASP A 109 -4.19 5.80 17.63
N ARG A 110 -4.41 5.41 16.38
CA ARG A 110 -4.20 4.02 15.93
C ARG A 110 -2.74 3.66 15.76
N PHE A 111 -1.88 4.64 15.48
CA PHE A 111 -0.46 4.45 15.23
C PHE A 111 0.40 5.26 16.17
N VAL A 112 1.54 4.67 16.50
CA VAL A 112 2.72 5.42 16.97
C VAL A 112 3.65 5.57 15.77
N TYR A 113 4.23 6.75 15.62
CA TYR A 113 5.06 7.09 14.48
C TYR A 113 6.51 7.25 14.86
N SER A 114 7.40 6.87 13.95
CA SER A 114 8.82 7.18 14.02
C SER A 114 9.08 8.69 13.85
N LYS A 115 10.33 9.08 13.96
CA LYS A 115 10.85 10.31 13.37
C LYS A 115 10.51 10.35 11.88
N LYS A 116 10.59 11.53 11.26
CA LYS A 116 10.39 11.70 9.80
C LYS A 116 11.41 10.86 9.03
N THR A 117 10.95 10.18 7.99
CA THR A 117 11.79 9.36 7.10
C THR A 117 12.12 10.07 5.80
N THR A 118 11.11 10.62 5.17
CA THR A 118 11.19 11.22 3.82
C THR A 118 10.33 12.47 3.77
N VAL A 119 10.74 13.43 2.96
CA VAL A 119 9.91 14.57 2.58
C VAL A 119 9.46 14.34 1.15
N TYR A 120 8.18 14.11 0.96
CA TYR A 120 7.60 13.93 -0.36
C TYR A 120 7.18 15.29 -0.94
N PRO A 121 7.33 15.48 -2.26
CA PRO A 121 6.64 16.56 -2.95
C PRO A 121 5.12 16.45 -2.71
N PRO A 122 4.38 17.56 -2.82
CA PRO A 122 2.94 17.54 -2.61
C PRO A 122 2.22 16.64 -3.63
N LEU A 123 1.00 16.24 -3.29
CA LEU A 123 0.06 15.64 -4.25
C LEU A 123 -0.34 16.69 -5.29
N GLY A 124 -0.46 16.28 -6.53
CA GLY A 124 -0.91 17.14 -7.60
C GLY A 124 -1.72 16.39 -8.65
N ILE A 125 -2.19 17.14 -9.62
CA ILE A 125 -2.97 16.64 -10.74
C ILE A 125 -2.01 16.05 -11.77
N ILE A 126 -2.30 14.83 -12.22
CA ILE A 126 -1.63 14.18 -13.34
C ILE A 126 -2.62 14.05 -14.47
N MET A 127 -2.28 14.58 -15.65
CA MET A 127 -3.08 14.55 -16.86
C MET A 127 -2.19 14.46 -18.11
N ARG A 128 -2.78 14.32 -19.29
CA ARG A 128 -2.02 14.38 -20.54
C ARG A 128 -1.56 15.81 -20.82
N LYS A 129 -0.36 15.95 -21.38
CA LYS A 129 0.20 17.24 -21.78
C LYS A 129 -0.67 17.94 -22.82
N GLU A 130 -1.19 17.19 -23.78
CA GLU A 130 -2.10 17.69 -24.81
C GLU A 130 -3.35 18.29 -24.21
N LEU A 131 -4.00 17.58 -23.28
CA LEU A 131 -5.20 18.06 -22.61
C LEU A 131 -4.91 19.34 -21.79
N LEU A 132 -3.77 19.40 -21.10
CA LEU A 132 -3.36 20.60 -20.38
C LEU A 132 -3.23 21.80 -21.35
N ALA A 133 -2.61 21.60 -22.51
CA ALA A 133 -2.44 22.66 -23.52
C ALA A 133 -3.76 23.08 -24.17
N GLU A 134 -4.71 22.16 -24.34
CA GLU A 134 -6.07 22.46 -24.80
C GLU A 134 -6.87 23.30 -23.82
N LEU A 135 -6.82 22.93 -22.53
CA LEU A 135 -7.54 23.64 -21.47
C LEU A 135 -6.90 24.98 -21.14
N TYR A 136 -5.58 25.04 -21.19
CA TYR A 136 -4.79 26.20 -20.78
C TYR A 136 -3.69 26.48 -21.81
N PRO A 137 -3.96 27.32 -22.83
CA PRO A 137 -2.95 27.70 -23.83
C PRO A 137 -1.66 28.30 -23.22
N THR A 138 -1.83 28.94 -22.06
CA THR A 138 -0.72 29.34 -21.18
C THR A 138 -0.91 28.62 -19.86
N PRO A 139 -0.14 27.53 -19.58
CA PRO A 139 -0.31 26.77 -18.37
C PRO A 139 -0.12 27.65 -17.12
N PRO A 140 -1.04 27.60 -16.15
CA PRO A 140 -0.87 28.28 -14.86
C PRO A 140 0.15 27.55 -14.00
N GLU A 141 0.60 28.17 -12.91
CA GLU A 141 1.50 27.51 -11.93
C GLU A 141 0.79 26.38 -11.16
N THR A 142 -0.50 26.55 -10.90
CA THR A 142 -1.35 25.55 -10.21
C THR A 142 -2.66 25.37 -10.94
N LEU A 143 -3.29 24.19 -10.76
CA LEU A 143 -4.64 23.90 -11.24
C LEU A 143 -5.61 23.78 -10.08
N SER A 144 -6.80 24.36 -10.20
CA SER A 144 -7.87 24.14 -9.23
C SER A 144 -8.52 22.76 -9.46
N LEU A 145 -8.42 21.89 -8.48
CA LEU A 145 -9.14 20.61 -8.49
C LEU A 145 -10.65 20.82 -8.57
N THR A 146 -11.15 21.79 -7.82
CA THR A 146 -12.58 22.13 -7.80
C THR A 146 -13.07 22.58 -9.18
N GLU A 147 -12.31 23.41 -9.89
CA GLU A 147 -12.67 23.84 -11.24
C GLU A 147 -12.69 22.67 -12.23
N LEU A 148 -11.71 21.75 -12.13
CA LEU A 148 -11.69 20.56 -12.97
C LEU A 148 -12.84 19.59 -12.68
N LEU A 149 -13.21 19.41 -11.40
CA LEU A 149 -14.36 18.60 -10.99
C LEU A 149 -15.70 19.17 -11.48
N ASN A 150 -15.83 20.49 -11.52
CA ASN A 150 -17.02 21.18 -12.06
C ASN A 150 -17.13 21.10 -13.60
N ASN A 151 -16.13 20.60 -14.29
CA ASN A 151 -16.16 20.43 -15.73
C ASN A 151 -16.66 19.02 -16.09
N ASP A 152 -17.94 18.90 -16.42
CA ASP A 152 -18.60 17.62 -16.75
C ASP A 152 -17.98 16.89 -17.95
N SER A 153 -17.18 17.57 -18.78
CA SER A 153 -16.49 16.94 -19.90
C SER A 153 -15.19 16.22 -19.48
N LEU A 154 -14.71 16.45 -18.25
CA LEU A 154 -13.49 15.86 -17.73
C LEU A 154 -13.81 14.77 -16.72
N ILE A 155 -13.21 13.60 -16.89
CA ILE A 155 -13.39 12.46 -15.99
C ILE A 155 -12.23 12.40 -15.01
N PHE A 156 -12.53 12.57 -13.72
CA PHE A 156 -11.62 12.31 -12.61
C PHE A 156 -11.64 10.83 -12.22
N GLY A 157 -10.49 10.20 -12.14
CA GLY A 157 -10.37 8.81 -11.69
C GLY A 157 -9.44 8.68 -10.48
N PHE A 158 -9.83 7.89 -9.49
CA PHE A 158 -9.00 7.58 -8.33
C PHE A 158 -9.23 6.16 -7.81
N ALA A 159 -8.26 5.61 -7.05
CA ALA A 159 -8.45 4.32 -6.38
C ALA A 159 -9.44 4.48 -5.22
N GLY A 160 -10.54 3.75 -5.24
CA GLY A 160 -11.64 3.92 -4.28
C GLY A 160 -11.28 3.72 -2.80
N ALA A 161 -10.17 2.99 -2.53
CA ALA A 161 -9.65 2.81 -1.18
C ALA A 161 -8.69 3.93 -0.72
N ARG A 162 -8.37 4.88 -1.60
CA ARG A 162 -7.42 5.97 -1.32
C ARG A 162 -8.10 7.08 -0.53
N ARG A 163 -7.38 7.62 0.45
CA ARG A 163 -7.74 8.85 1.17
C ARG A 163 -6.77 9.95 0.77
N PHE A 164 -7.28 11.12 0.58
CA PHE A 164 -6.53 12.33 0.26
C PHE A 164 -6.40 13.24 1.49
N PRO A 165 -5.49 14.23 1.49
CA PRO A 165 -5.52 15.33 2.45
C PRO A 165 -6.88 16.01 2.48
N ASP A 166 -7.25 16.55 3.63
CA ASP A 166 -8.59 17.08 3.87
C ASP A 166 -8.99 18.18 2.85
N GLU A 167 -8.05 19.03 2.46
CA GLU A 167 -8.26 20.09 1.49
C GLU A 167 -8.70 19.57 0.12
N LEU A 168 -8.16 18.44 -0.30
CA LEU A 168 -8.52 17.76 -1.56
C LEU A 168 -9.73 16.85 -1.38
N GLN A 169 -9.84 16.18 -0.22
CA GLN A 169 -10.93 15.25 0.07
C GLN A 169 -12.29 15.96 0.09
N VAL A 170 -12.36 17.18 0.64
CA VAL A 170 -13.58 18.00 0.67
C VAL A 170 -14.11 18.25 -0.75
N ALA A 171 -13.22 18.61 -1.69
CA ALA A 171 -13.62 18.84 -3.07
C ALA A 171 -14.12 17.55 -3.74
N ILE A 172 -13.42 16.42 -3.51
CA ILE A 172 -13.81 15.11 -4.07
C ILE A 172 -15.15 14.65 -3.50
N ASP A 173 -15.36 14.78 -2.19
CA ASP A 173 -16.59 14.36 -1.51
C ASP A 173 -17.81 15.20 -1.95
N ALA A 174 -17.60 16.47 -2.29
CA ALA A 174 -18.65 17.32 -2.83
C ALA A 174 -19.13 16.88 -4.23
N HIS A 175 -18.29 16.18 -4.99
CA HIS A 175 -18.56 15.75 -6.36
C HIS A 175 -18.65 14.20 -6.51
N LYS A 176 -18.62 13.44 -5.42
CA LYS A 176 -18.55 11.97 -5.43
C LYS A 176 -19.71 11.28 -6.16
N ASP A 177 -20.85 11.93 -6.23
CA ASP A 177 -22.06 11.41 -6.88
C ASP A 177 -22.21 11.92 -8.33
N ASP A 178 -21.28 12.72 -8.81
CA ASP A 178 -21.24 13.23 -10.17
C ASP A 178 -20.77 12.13 -11.14
N GLY A 179 -21.35 12.07 -12.33
CA GLY A 179 -21.07 11.03 -13.30
C GLY A 179 -19.64 11.04 -13.86
N ASN A 180 -18.93 12.14 -13.67
CA ASN A 180 -17.54 12.33 -14.09
C ASN A 180 -16.50 12.09 -12.98
N VAL A 181 -16.91 11.60 -11.81
CA VAL A 181 -16.02 11.24 -10.68
C VAL A 181 -16.05 9.72 -10.48
N LEU A 182 -14.95 9.04 -10.81
CA LEU A 182 -14.89 7.59 -10.84
C LEU A 182 -13.97 7.03 -9.75
N ALA A 183 -14.57 6.41 -8.75
CA ALA A 183 -13.86 5.58 -7.78
C ALA A 183 -13.61 4.20 -8.40
N LEU A 184 -12.38 3.97 -8.88
CA LEU A 184 -12.01 2.70 -9.51
C LEU A 184 -11.71 1.63 -8.44
N PRO A 185 -12.00 0.34 -8.74
CA PRO A 185 -11.74 -0.74 -7.79
C PRO A 185 -10.29 -0.72 -7.30
N GLY A 186 -10.08 -0.87 -5.99
CA GLY A 186 -8.79 -0.73 -5.31
C GLY A 186 -7.71 -1.76 -5.70
N VAL A 187 -8.00 -2.67 -6.63
CA VAL A 187 -7.03 -3.59 -7.24
C VAL A 187 -6.18 -2.87 -8.31
N LEU A 188 -6.65 -1.70 -8.77
CA LEU A 188 -5.90 -0.90 -9.72
C LEU A 188 -4.89 -0.04 -8.95
N GLY A 189 -3.63 -0.45 -8.97
CA GLY A 189 -2.53 0.35 -8.43
C GLY A 189 -2.36 1.67 -9.19
N PRO A 190 -1.56 2.61 -8.65
CA PRO A 190 -1.35 3.94 -9.24
C PRO A 190 -0.98 3.91 -10.73
N LEU A 191 -0.13 2.97 -11.15
CA LEU A 191 0.28 2.85 -12.55
C LEU A 191 -0.89 2.54 -13.49
N ARG A 192 -1.86 1.76 -13.02
CA ARG A 192 -3.07 1.47 -13.81
C ARG A 192 -3.93 2.70 -14.03
N LEU A 193 -4.00 3.59 -13.04
CA LEU A 193 -4.67 4.89 -13.21
C LEU A 193 -3.97 5.72 -14.28
N LEU A 194 -2.63 5.80 -14.26
CA LEU A 194 -1.88 6.54 -15.27
C LEU A 194 -2.05 5.93 -16.67
N GLN A 195 -2.12 4.61 -16.79
CA GLN A 195 -2.47 3.95 -18.06
C GLN A 195 -3.90 4.30 -18.52
N GLN A 196 -4.88 4.44 -17.61
CA GLN A 196 -6.22 4.88 -18.00
C GLN A 196 -6.24 6.32 -18.53
N ILE A 197 -5.38 7.20 -17.98
CA ILE A 197 -5.20 8.57 -18.52
C ILE A 197 -4.55 8.53 -19.89
N ASP A 198 -3.51 7.74 -20.06
CA ASP A 198 -2.80 7.59 -21.33
C ASP A 198 -3.72 7.05 -22.45
N PHE A 199 -4.64 6.13 -22.10
CA PHE A 199 -5.67 5.59 -22.99
C PHE A 199 -6.96 6.43 -23.07
N GLU A 200 -6.96 7.64 -22.52
CA GLU A 200 -8.09 8.58 -22.55
C GLU A 200 -9.41 8.06 -21.94
N ARG A 201 -9.33 7.05 -21.06
CA ARG A 201 -10.51 6.51 -20.35
C ARG A 201 -10.92 7.34 -19.15
N ILE A 202 -9.94 7.98 -18.52
CA ILE A 202 -10.10 9.06 -17.55
C ILE A 202 -9.18 10.20 -17.99
N HIS A 203 -9.48 11.41 -17.57
CA HIS A 203 -8.74 12.59 -18.01
C HIS A 203 -7.63 13.00 -17.05
N TYR A 204 -7.85 12.80 -15.75
CA TYR A 204 -6.86 13.16 -14.73
C TYR A 204 -7.05 12.35 -13.43
N THR A 205 -6.01 12.37 -12.61
CA THR A 205 -5.99 11.81 -11.26
C THR A 205 -5.16 12.70 -10.33
N LEU A 206 -5.16 12.37 -9.05
CA LEU A 206 -4.27 12.96 -8.05
C LEU A 206 -3.23 11.94 -7.63
N ASP A 207 -1.95 12.27 -7.81
CA ASP A 207 -0.86 11.45 -7.28
C ASP A 207 0.42 12.26 -7.04
N TYR A 208 1.45 11.58 -6.52
CA TYR A 208 2.78 12.15 -6.32
C TYR A 208 3.56 12.19 -7.65
N PRO A 209 4.41 13.20 -7.86
CA PRO A 209 5.24 13.28 -9.07
C PRO A 209 6.18 12.08 -9.22
N GLY A 210 6.60 11.44 -8.12
CA GLY A 210 7.39 10.22 -8.14
C GLY A 210 6.68 9.04 -8.80
N VAL A 211 5.36 8.94 -8.66
CA VAL A 211 4.54 7.91 -9.33
C VAL A 211 4.55 8.13 -10.84
N LEU A 212 4.40 9.38 -11.29
CA LEU A 212 4.51 9.74 -12.70
C LEU A 212 5.91 9.45 -13.24
N ARG A 213 6.96 9.79 -12.47
CA ARG A 213 8.35 9.49 -12.86
C ARG A 213 8.58 8.00 -13.04
N TYR A 214 8.12 7.16 -12.11
CA TYR A 214 8.22 5.72 -12.25
C TYR A 214 7.48 5.21 -13.48
N PHE A 215 6.26 5.69 -13.72
CA PHE A 215 5.48 5.38 -14.92
C PHE A 215 6.24 5.73 -16.20
N ALA A 216 6.76 6.94 -16.28
CA ALA A 216 7.51 7.41 -17.46
C ALA A 216 8.73 6.54 -17.76
N ILE A 217 9.46 6.10 -16.73
CA ILE A 217 10.62 5.21 -16.87
C ILE A 217 10.18 3.81 -17.29
N LYS A 218 9.17 3.24 -16.62
CA LYS A 218 8.71 1.87 -16.85
C LYS A 218 8.08 1.70 -18.23
N GLU A 219 7.20 2.60 -18.62
CA GLU A 219 6.44 2.54 -19.88
C GLU A 219 7.16 3.25 -21.03
N LYS A 220 8.30 3.90 -20.76
CA LYS A 220 9.02 4.77 -21.74
C LYS A 220 8.08 5.81 -22.38
N ASN A 221 7.19 6.36 -21.57
CA ASN A 221 6.11 7.24 -21.96
C ASN A 221 6.19 8.56 -21.19
N GLN A 222 6.22 9.68 -21.91
CA GLN A 222 6.28 11.03 -21.36
C GLN A 222 5.07 11.89 -21.77
N SER A 223 3.96 11.26 -22.16
CA SER A 223 2.70 11.93 -22.56
C SER A 223 2.01 12.66 -21.41
N LEU A 224 2.29 12.25 -20.17
CA LEU A 224 1.65 12.79 -18.98
C LEU A 224 2.49 13.89 -18.34
N THR A 225 1.81 14.78 -17.62
CA THR A 225 2.42 15.87 -16.85
C THR A 225 1.81 15.93 -15.46
N TYR A 226 2.53 16.59 -14.56
CA TYR A 226 2.12 16.84 -13.18
C TYR A 226 1.99 18.35 -12.95
N MET A 227 0.92 18.75 -12.25
CA MET A 227 0.64 20.12 -11.87
C MET A 227 0.25 20.19 -10.39
N LEU A 228 0.74 21.20 -9.69
CA LEU A 228 0.30 21.47 -8.32
C LEU A 228 -1.19 21.81 -8.30
N THR A 229 -1.87 21.46 -7.19
CA THR A 229 -3.24 21.91 -6.96
C THR A 229 -3.26 23.24 -6.23
N THR A 230 -4.21 24.09 -6.57
CA THR A 230 -4.42 25.38 -5.85
C THR A 230 -4.84 25.13 -4.40
N GLU A 231 -5.64 24.09 -4.15
CA GLU A 231 -6.20 23.77 -2.83
C GLU A 231 -5.14 23.27 -1.85
N TYR A 232 -4.14 22.52 -2.33
CA TYR A 232 -3.09 21.93 -1.48
C TYR A 232 -1.75 22.67 -1.57
N GLY A 233 -1.45 23.23 -2.74
CA GLY A 233 -0.24 24.03 -2.98
C GLY A 233 1.07 23.23 -2.81
N GLU A 234 2.11 23.92 -2.35
CA GLU A 234 3.47 23.39 -2.20
C GLU A 234 3.75 22.77 -0.81
N GLN A 235 2.72 22.42 -0.05
CA GLN A 235 2.91 21.88 1.30
C GLN A 235 3.67 20.55 1.25
N PRO A 236 4.80 20.42 1.95
CA PRO A 236 5.56 19.19 1.98
C PRO A 236 4.81 18.11 2.74
N VAL A 237 4.87 16.89 2.22
CA VAL A 237 4.29 15.72 2.87
C VAL A 237 5.38 14.95 3.60
N TYR A 238 5.20 14.75 4.92
CA TYR A 238 6.19 14.08 5.74
C TYR A 238 5.84 12.59 5.87
N GLY A 239 6.76 11.76 5.39
CA GLY A 239 6.71 10.32 5.60
C GLY A 239 7.20 9.93 6.99
N ALA A 240 6.65 8.86 7.52
CA ALA A 240 7.10 8.21 8.74
C ALA A 240 6.79 6.71 8.69
N ILE A 241 7.42 5.95 9.57
CA ILE A 241 7.02 4.58 9.84
C ILE A 241 5.93 4.61 10.90
N GLY A 242 4.80 3.96 10.63
CA GLY A 242 3.72 3.82 11.59
C GLY A 242 3.60 2.39 12.08
N CYS A 243 3.62 2.18 13.40
CA CYS A 243 3.33 0.89 14.01
C CYS A 243 2.06 0.98 14.86
N THR A 244 1.34 -0.13 15.02
CA THR A 244 0.12 -0.20 15.84
C THR A 244 0.35 0.40 17.22
N ASN A 245 -0.55 1.28 17.67
CA ASN A 245 -0.41 1.97 18.97
C ASN A 245 -0.71 1.04 20.16
N ASN A 246 0.24 0.18 20.47
CA ASN A 246 0.24 -0.69 21.63
C ASN A 246 1.66 -0.84 22.20
N ALA A 247 1.83 -1.62 23.25
CA ALA A 247 3.14 -1.82 23.88
C ALA A 247 4.18 -2.41 22.91
N TRP A 248 3.77 -3.28 21.98
CA TRP A 248 4.64 -3.84 20.96
C TRP A 248 5.08 -2.77 19.96
N GLY A 249 4.14 -2.00 19.39
CA GLY A 249 4.45 -0.96 18.42
C GLY A 249 5.34 0.15 18.98
N LYS A 250 5.12 0.52 20.25
CA LYS A 250 6.00 1.49 20.94
C LYS A 250 7.43 0.97 21.06
N ARG A 251 7.62 -0.33 21.34
CA ARG A 251 8.97 -0.93 21.37
C ARG A 251 9.58 -0.99 19.98
N ALA A 252 8.79 -1.38 18.95
CA ALA A 252 9.24 -1.41 17.57
C ALA A 252 9.69 -0.02 17.09
N ILE A 253 8.89 1.03 17.31
CA ILE A 253 9.27 2.41 16.96
C ILE A 253 10.53 2.87 17.70
N LYS A 254 10.67 2.55 18.99
CA LYS A 254 11.88 2.88 19.74
C LYS A 254 13.13 2.23 19.16
N ALA A 255 13.04 0.96 18.74
CA ALA A 255 14.14 0.27 18.07
C ALA A 255 14.44 0.90 16.70
N ILE A 256 13.42 1.16 15.90
CA ILE A 256 13.57 1.81 14.60
C ILE A 256 14.23 3.19 14.74
N ASP A 257 13.74 4.04 15.63
CA ASP A 257 14.26 5.39 15.84
C ASP A 257 15.71 5.41 16.33
N SER A 258 16.18 4.34 16.97
CA SER A 258 17.57 4.24 17.42
C SER A 258 18.59 4.17 16.27
N VAL A 259 18.17 3.73 15.08
CA VAL A 259 19.02 3.60 13.89
C VAL A 259 18.61 4.54 12.75
N LEU A 260 17.46 5.20 12.88
CA LEU A 260 16.83 5.91 11.77
C LEU A 260 17.66 7.10 11.27
N ASP A 261 18.34 7.83 12.17
CA ASP A 261 19.18 8.97 11.79
C ASP A 261 20.36 8.52 10.88
N GLU A 262 20.95 7.35 11.17
CA GLU A 262 21.99 6.76 10.34
C GLU A 262 21.45 6.27 8.99
N VAL A 263 20.23 5.71 8.98
CA VAL A 263 19.57 5.26 7.74
C VAL A 263 19.24 6.45 6.84
N ILE A 264 18.72 7.54 7.39
CA ILE A 264 18.41 8.76 6.61
C ILE A 264 19.69 9.40 6.07
N ALA A 265 20.81 9.28 6.77
CA ALA A 265 22.10 9.76 6.31
C ALA A 265 22.81 8.83 5.32
N ASP A 266 22.33 7.60 5.14
CA ASP A 266 22.92 6.59 4.26
C ASP A 266 22.94 7.09 2.80
N PRO A 267 24.12 7.08 2.11
CA PRO A 267 24.23 7.59 0.76
C PRO A 267 23.32 6.88 -0.26
N GLU A 268 23.18 5.55 -0.14
CA GLU A 268 22.33 4.77 -1.06
C GLU A 268 20.85 5.12 -0.87
N TYR A 269 20.41 5.33 0.38
CA TYR A 269 19.03 5.77 0.64
C TYR A 269 18.77 7.17 0.06
N ARG A 270 19.72 8.09 0.20
CA ARG A 270 19.60 9.44 -0.38
C ARG A 270 19.59 9.43 -1.91
N GLU A 271 20.45 8.63 -2.52
CA GLU A 271 20.47 8.45 -3.98
C GLU A 271 19.16 7.88 -4.48
N ASN A 272 18.62 6.86 -3.79
CA ASN A 272 17.32 6.27 -4.08
C ASN A 272 16.18 7.31 -3.99
N GLN A 273 16.18 8.14 -2.94
CA GLN A 273 15.20 9.22 -2.83
C GLN A 273 15.34 10.23 -3.98
N THR A 274 16.55 10.63 -4.31
CA THR A 274 16.80 11.54 -5.44
C THR A 274 16.31 10.96 -6.75
N MET A 275 16.53 9.67 -6.96
CA MET A 275 16.05 8.97 -8.16
C MET A 275 14.54 9.05 -8.32
N TRP A 276 13.78 8.86 -7.23
CA TRP A 276 12.33 8.73 -7.33
C TRP A 276 11.55 10.00 -7.02
N LEU A 277 12.08 10.91 -6.20
CA LEU A 277 11.34 12.08 -5.73
C LEU A 277 11.59 13.34 -6.56
N ASN A 278 12.69 13.40 -7.32
CA ASN A 278 12.89 14.54 -8.21
C ASN A 278 11.80 14.58 -9.29
N THR A 279 11.30 15.77 -9.54
CA THR A 279 10.43 16.00 -10.69
C THR A 279 11.14 15.54 -11.98
N LEU A 280 10.35 15.10 -12.97
CA LEU A 280 10.92 14.83 -14.29
C LEU A 280 11.66 16.08 -14.73
N PRO A 281 12.91 15.97 -15.26
CA PRO A 281 13.56 17.12 -15.84
C PRO A 281 12.62 17.68 -16.90
N ASP A 282 12.42 19.00 -16.86
CA ASP A 282 11.75 19.69 -17.95
C ASP A 282 12.43 19.27 -19.24
N ASN A 283 11.64 18.69 -20.13
CA ASN A 283 12.15 18.28 -21.43
C ASN A 283 12.55 19.56 -22.18
N PRO A 284 13.82 19.74 -22.60
CA PRO A 284 14.24 20.92 -23.33
C PRO A 284 13.48 21.06 -24.66
#